data_956218a3e9e2864e8648b06ecaff5b8c
#
_entry.id   956218a3e9e2864e8648b06ecaff5b8c
#
_cell.length_a   1.000
_cell.length_b   1.000
_cell.length_c   1.000
_cell.angle_alpha   90.00
_cell.angle_beta   90.00
_cell.angle_gamma   90.00
#
_symmetry.space_group_name_H-M   'P 1'
#
loop_
_entity.id
_entity.type
_entity.pdbx_description
1 polymer ?
#
loop_
_entity_poly.entity_id
_entity_poly.type
_entity_poly.pdbx_seq_one_letter_code
_entity_poly.pdbx_strand_id
1 'polypeptide(L)'
;MSNQETVIKAEAGFGIVWLLESTNVILDSIFLSYFFCVSLWVGYEYAFNKTGVPTIATLPRIRRRMVAYLQRDTAAKAGHPYTVVDLGSGNGQLTRAIACAIPTAQIVGIEISWLPWLRSTLAQKLFGPANLTYQRRDFWDYDCSNADAVVMYLVGKKMEQAGAKLRRELKPGAMILSNRYALRGDWRPQEEIDIRTPLRSSLFMYRQT
;
A
#
# COMPACT_ATOMS: atom_id res chain seq x y z
N MET A 1 3.74 38.07 -60.85
CA MET A 1 2.97 37.37 -59.79
C MET A 1 3.59 36.04 -59.31
N SER A 2 4.61 35.48 -59.98
CA SER A 2 5.09 34.11 -59.61
C SER A 2 6.15 34.03 -58.51
N ASN A 3 6.94 35.07 -58.26
CA ASN A 3 8.05 35.00 -57.30
C ASN A 3 7.62 35.16 -55.82
N GLN A 4 6.58 35.91 -55.53
CA GLN A 4 6.14 36.13 -54.15
C GLN A 4 5.38 34.90 -53.59
N GLU A 5 4.58 34.20 -54.40
CA GLU A 5 3.90 32.98 -53.96
C GLU A 5 4.86 31.81 -53.68
N THR A 6 5.97 31.73 -54.41
CA THR A 6 6.99 30.68 -54.20
C THR A 6 7.76 30.92 -52.90
N VAL A 7 8.07 32.18 -52.55
CA VAL A 7 8.75 32.54 -51.30
C VAL A 7 7.85 32.27 -50.10
N ILE A 8 6.57 32.65 -50.16
CA ILE A 8 5.63 32.40 -49.04
C ILE A 8 5.41 30.89 -48.79
N LYS A 9 5.35 30.06 -49.83
CA LYS A 9 5.26 28.62 -49.70
C LYS A 9 6.52 27.98 -49.10
N ALA A 10 7.72 28.51 -49.42
CA ALA A 10 8.98 28.03 -48.87
C ALA A 10 9.11 28.37 -47.38
N GLU A 11 8.74 29.61 -46.98
CA GLU A 11 8.76 30.02 -45.56
C GLU A 11 7.74 29.25 -44.71
N ALA A 12 6.52 28.98 -45.23
CA ALA A 12 5.53 28.16 -44.55
C ALA A 12 5.98 26.72 -44.39
N GLY A 13 6.66 26.14 -45.40
CA GLY A 13 7.23 24.79 -45.32
C GLY A 13 8.36 24.71 -44.30
N PHE A 14 9.22 25.70 -44.20
CA PHE A 14 10.31 25.78 -43.21
C PHE A 14 9.77 25.90 -41.79
N GLY A 15 8.72 26.68 -41.57
CA GLY A 15 8.06 26.81 -40.27
C GLY A 15 7.41 25.52 -39.80
N ILE A 16 6.78 24.76 -40.68
CA ILE A 16 6.17 23.48 -40.35
C ILE A 16 7.23 22.43 -40.01
N VAL A 17 8.31 22.33 -40.77
CA VAL A 17 9.43 21.42 -40.48
C VAL A 17 10.06 21.75 -39.13
N TRP A 18 10.30 23.03 -38.84
CA TRP A 18 10.86 23.43 -37.54
C TRP A 18 9.93 23.15 -36.37
N LEU A 19 8.62 23.34 -36.54
CA LEU A 19 7.61 22.95 -35.53
C LEU A 19 7.57 21.44 -35.27
N LEU A 20 7.68 20.63 -36.32
CA LEU A 20 7.70 19.17 -36.20
C LEU A 20 8.99 18.68 -35.53
N GLU A 21 10.14 19.28 -35.86
CA GLU A 21 11.40 18.95 -35.19
C GLU A 21 11.39 19.36 -33.73
N SER A 22 10.88 20.54 -33.37
CA SER A 22 10.81 21.00 -32.00
C SER A 22 9.84 20.20 -31.16
N THR A 23 8.71 19.73 -31.71
CA THR A 23 7.78 18.85 -31.02
C THR A 23 8.40 17.47 -30.78
N ASN A 24 9.16 16.92 -31.70
CA ASN A 24 9.88 15.67 -31.51
C ASN A 24 10.91 15.78 -30.37
N VAL A 25 11.70 16.83 -30.33
CA VAL A 25 12.67 17.09 -29.26
C VAL A 25 12.01 17.19 -27.88
N ILE A 26 10.83 17.84 -27.80
CA ILE A 26 10.07 17.93 -26.55
C ILE A 26 9.56 16.55 -26.12
N LEU A 27 8.97 15.78 -27.05
CA LEU A 27 8.47 14.44 -26.77
C LEU A 27 9.58 13.48 -26.35
N ASP A 28 10.73 13.53 -27.03
CA ASP A 28 11.91 12.73 -26.68
C ASP A 28 12.45 13.11 -25.30
N SER A 29 12.47 14.40 -24.97
CA SER A 29 12.89 14.89 -23.66
C SER A 29 11.95 14.42 -22.53
N ILE A 30 10.65 14.43 -22.77
CA ILE A 30 9.65 13.91 -21.84
C ILE A 30 9.82 12.39 -21.66
N PHE A 31 10.01 11.66 -22.76
CA PHE A 31 10.22 10.22 -22.72
C PHE A 31 11.49 9.83 -21.97
N LEU A 32 12.61 10.50 -22.26
CA LEU A 32 13.88 10.29 -21.56
C LEU A 32 13.79 10.62 -20.08
N SER A 33 13.12 11.72 -19.73
CA SER A 33 12.88 12.09 -18.32
C SER A 33 12.04 11.06 -17.60
N TYR A 34 10.96 10.56 -18.24
CA TYR A 34 10.14 9.49 -17.70
C TYR A 34 10.94 8.20 -17.49
N PHE A 35 11.71 7.79 -18.50
CA PHE A 35 12.55 6.59 -18.42
C PHE A 35 13.61 6.71 -17.34
N PHE A 36 14.23 7.88 -17.20
CA PHE A 36 15.19 8.17 -16.14
C PHE A 36 14.54 8.08 -14.74
N CYS A 37 13.37 8.68 -14.54
CA CYS A 37 12.63 8.60 -13.28
C CYS A 37 12.23 7.16 -12.94
N VAL A 38 11.77 6.38 -13.93
CA VAL A 38 11.43 4.96 -13.74
C VAL A 38 12.68 4.15 -13.38
N SER A 39 13.80 4.41 -14.05
CA SER A 39 15.07 3.72 -13.77
C SER A 39 15.60 4.03 -12.37
N LEU A 40 15.52 5.30 -11.95
CA LEU A 40 15.85 5.71 -10.58
C LEU A 40 14.93 5.04 -9.56
N TRP A 41 13.63 4.96 -9.85
CA TRP A 41 12.66 4.29 -8.97
C TRP A 41 12.93 2.79 -8.86
N VAL A 42 13.20 2.11 -9.99
CA VAL A 42 13.56 0.68 -10.00
C VAL A 42 14.90 0.45 -9.28
N GLY A 43 15.90 1.31 -9.53
CA GLY A 43 17.19 1.26 -8.83
C GLY A 43 17.04 1.45 -7.32
N TYR A 44 16.20 2.39 -6.91
CA TYR A 44 15.86 2.60 -5.50
C TYR A 44 15.18 1.37 -4.89
N GLU A 45 14.15 0.80 -5.55
CA GLU A 45 13.49 -0.41 -5.07
C GLU A 45 14.48 -1.57 -4.95
N TYR A 46 15.37 -1.75 -5.92
CA TYR A 46 16.39 -2.80 -5.88
C TYR A 46 17.42 -2.60 -4.75
N ALA A 47 17.89 -1.38 -4.56
CA ALA A 47 18.95 -1.07 -3.58
C ALA A 47 18.45 -0.97 -2.14
N PHE A 48 17.22 -0.48 -1.93
CA PHE A 48 16.71 -0.11 -0.60
C PHE A 48 15.53 -0.96 -0.14
N ASN A 49 14.94 -1.78 -1.00
CA ASN A 49 13.88 -2.71 -0.60
C ASN A 49 14.47 -3.96 0.05
N LYS A 50 14.86 -3.83 1.31
CA LYS A 50 15.41 -4.93 2.12
C LYS A 50 14.46 -6.13 2.25
N THR A 51 13.19 -5.97 1.90
CA THR A 51 12.17 -7.00 2.06
C THR A 51 12.08 -7.93 0.85
N GLY A 52 12.64 -7.55 -0.30
CA GLY A 52 12.49 -8.28 -1.57
C GLY A 52 11.03 -8.38 -2.08
N VAL A 53 10.11 -7.61 -1.49
CA VAL A 53 8.70 -7.58 -1.87
C VAL A 53 8.34 -6.16 -2.26
N PRO A 54 7.83 -5.93 -3.48
CA PRO A 54 7.38 -4.59 -3.88
C PRO A 54 6.22 -4.14 -3.00
N THR A 55 6.18 -2.84 -2.70
CA THR A 55 5.08 -2.23 -1.94
C THR A 55 3.81 -2.23 -2.79
N ILE A 56 2.96 -3.23 -2.60
CA ILE A 56 1.70 -3.37 -3.34
C ILE A 56 0.55 -2.82 -2.49
N ALA A 57 -0.16 -1.84 -3.03
CA ALA A 57 -1.31 -1.27 -2.36
C ALA A 57 -2.48 -2.27 -2.31
N THR A 58 -3.15 -2.35 -1.17
CA THR A 58 -4.39 -3.10 -1.02
C THR A 58 -5.50 -2.51 -1.89
N LEU A 59 -6.08 -3.31 -2.77
CA LEU A 59 -7.14 -2.87 -3.69
C LEU A 59 -8.33 -2.26 -2.93
N PRO A 60 -8.99 -1.22 -3.48
CA PRO A 60 -10.08 -0.52 -2.78
C PRO A 60 -11.23 -1.43 -2.31
N ARG A 61 -11.57 -2.46 -3.09
CA ARG A 61 -12.61 -3.43 -2.72
C ARG A 61 -12.23 -4.25 -1.50
N ILE A 62 -10.98 -4.72 -1.44
CA ILE A 62 -10.45 -5.50 -0.31
C ILE A 62 -10.36 -4.60 0.92
N ARG A 63 -9.82 -3.39 0.76
CA ARG A 63 -9.72 -2.40 1.83
C ARG A 63 -11.07 -2.10 2.48
N ARG A 64 -12.13 -1.89 1.68
CA ARG A 64 -13.50 -1.70 2.21
C ARG A 64 -14.00 -2.90 3.01
N ARG A 65 -13.71 -4.12 2.55
CA ARG A 65 -14.09 -5.34 3.27
C ARG A 65 -13.35 -5.46 4.59
N MET A 66 -12.03 -5.25 4.60
CA MET A 66 -11.23 -5.28 5.83
C MET A 66 -11.74 -4.24 6.84
N VAL A 67 -12.00 -3.02 6.40
CA VAL A 67 -12.60 -1.98 7.24
C VAL A 67 -13.94 -2.42 7.83
N ALA A 68 -14.83 -3.01 7.03
CA ALA A 68 -16.14 -3.48 7.51
C ALA A 68 -16.02 -4.58 8.58
N TYR A 69 -15.05 -5.50 8.45
CA TYR A 69 -14.78 -6.50 9.49
C TYR A 69 -14.31 -5.85 10.78
N LEU A 70 -13.36 -4.93 10.70
CA LEU A 70 -12.83 -4.23 11.86
C LEU A 70 -13.89 -3.36 12.55
N GLN A 71 -14.76 -2.68 11.79
CA GLN A 71 -15.88 -1.92 12.37
C GLN A 71 -16.84 -2.81 13.16
N ARG A 72 -17.19 -3.98 12.62
CA ARG A 72 -18.06 -4.95 13.33
C ARG A 72 -17.40 -5.47 14.61
N ASP A 73 -16.10 -5.80 14.53
CA ASP A 73 -15.37 -6.32 15.70
C ASP A 73 -15.20 -5.25 16.78
N THR A 74 -14.87 -4.02 16.39
CA THR A 74 -14.78 -2.88 17.31
C THR A 74 -16.13 -2.60 17.98
N ALA A 75 -17.22 -2.64 17.22
CA ALA A 75 -18.55 -2.45 17.76
C ALA A 75 -18.96 -3.57 18.76
N ALA A 76 -18.57 -4.80 18.48
CA ALA A 76 -18.81 -5.94 19.39
C ALA A 76 -18.01 -5.84 20.71
N LYS A 77 -16.89 -5.10 20.70
CA LYS A 77 -16.02 -4.82 21.86
C LYS A 77 -16.17 -3.40 22.38
N ALA A 78 -17.33 -2.78 22.15
CA ALA A 78 -17.59 -1.40 22.57
C ALA A 78 -17.34 -1.23 24.08
N GLY A 79 -16.74 -0.07 24.44
CA GLY A 79 -16.38 0.24 25.83
C GLY A 79 -14.97 -0.18 26.23
N HIS A 80 -14.24 -0.89 25.37
CA HIS A 80 -12.83 -1.23 25.59
C HIS A 80 -11.92 -0.54 24.57
N PRO A 81 -10.68 -0.19 24.95
CA PRO A 81 -9.68 0.27 23.98
C PRO A 81 -9.48 -0.79 22.90
N TYR A 82 -9.45 -0.36 21.64
CA TYR A 82 -9.27 -1.25 20.48
C TYR A 82 -8.06 -0.83 19.67
N THR A 83 -7.11 -1.74 19.50
CA THR A 83 -5.86 -1.48 18.79
C THR A 83 -5.76 -2.35 17.54
N VAL A 84 -5.53 -1.71 16.39
CA VAL A 84 -5.28 -2.39 15.10
C VAL A 84 -3.83 -2.15 14.69
N VAL A 85 -3.13 -3.22 14.33
CA VAL A 85 -1.76 -3.19 13.83
C VAL A 85 -1.72 -3.63 12.37
N ASP A 86 -1.11 -2.81 11.50
CA ASP A 86 -0.89 -3.11 10.08
C ASP A 86 0.57 -3.50 9.86
N LEU A 87 0.83 -4.77 9.60
CA LEU A 87 2.17 -5.33 9.41
C LEU A 87 2.61 -5.18 7.95
N GLY A 88 3.54 -4.25 7.72
CA GLY A 88 3.97 -3.84 6.39
C GLY A 88 3.00 -2.82 5.78
N SER A 89 2.76 -1.72 6.49
CA SER A 89 1.74 -0.72 6.12
C SER A 89 2.01 0.02 4.80
N GLY A 90 3.25 -0.07 4.28
CA GLY A 90 3.64 0.58 3.04
C GLY A 90 3.37 2.10 3.04
N ASN A 91 2.71 2.58 2.00
CA ASN A 91 2.31 4.00 1.89
C ASN A 91 1.08 4.37 2.76
N GLY A 92 0.62 3.49 3.66
CA GLY A 92 -0.40 3.78 4.66
C GLY A 92 -1.84 3.90 4.17
N GLN A 93 -2.15 3.44 2.94
CA GLN A 93 -3.50 3.59 2.38
C GLN A 93 -4.57 2.78 3.13
N LEU A 94 -4.25 1.54 3.54
CA LEU A 94 -5.13 0.69 4.33
C LEU A 94 -5.26 1.24 5.75
N THR A 95 -4.13 1.49 6.40
CA THR A 95 -4.03 2.00 7.78
C THR A 95 -4.83 3.29 7.96
N ARG A 96 -4.67 4.25 7.03
CA ARG A 96 -5.43 5.51 7.04
C ARG A 96 -6.94 5.29 6.85
N ALA A 97 -7.32 4.38 5.93
CA ALA A 97 -8.74 4.08 5.72
C ALA A 97 -9.39 3.47 6.96
N ILE A 98 -8.68 2.60 7.69
CA ILE A 98 -9.13 2.03 8.96
C ILE A 98 -9.28 3.14 10.00
N ALA A 99 -8.28 3.99 10.18
CA ALA A 99 -8.27 5.07 11.16
C ALA A 99 -9.41 6.08 10.94
N CYS A 100 -9.67 6.47 9.70
CA CYS A 100 -10.79 7.34 9.36
C CYS A 100 -12.16 6.67 9.63
N ALA A 101 -12.25 5.36 9.42
CA ALA A 101 -13.52 4.63 9.56
C ALA A 101 -13.84 4.23 11.01
N ILE A 102 -12.82 4.18 11.89
CA ILE A 102 -12.94 3.76 13.29
C ILE A 102 -12.17 4.75 14.18
N PRO A 103 -12.72 5.97 14.40
CA PRO A 103 -12.03 7.00 15.18
C PRO A 103 -11.75 6.62 16.64
N THR A 104 -12.50 5.67 17.18
CA THR A 104 -12.36 5.19 18.57
C THR A 104 -11.23 4.17 18.75
N ALA A 105 -10.70 3.60 17.66
CA ALA A 105 -9.61 2.64 17.72
C ALA A 105 -8.25 3.34 17.56
N GLN A 106 -7.21 2.78 18.18
CA GLN A 106 -5.82 3.15 17.94
C GLN A 106 -5.27 2.33 16.77
N ILE A 107 -4.72 2.98 15.77
CA ILE A 107 -4.20 2.33 14.56
C ILE A 107 -2.70 2.54 14.47
N VAL A 108 -1.96 1.44 14.33
CA VAL A 108 -0.49 1.47 14.24
C VAL A 108 -0.06 0.82 12.93
N GLY A 109 0.60 1.57 12.07
CA GLY A 109 1.23 1.05 10.86
C GLY A 109 2.72 0.79 11.08
N ILE A 110 3.17 -0.42 10.81
CA ILE A 110 4.58 -0.82 10.90
C ILE A 110 5.16 -0.95 9.50
N GLU A 111 6.22 -0.20 9.21
CA GLU A 111 6.88 -0.23 7.90
C GLU A 111 8.40 -0.11 8.07
N ILE A 112 9.15 -1.04 7.47
CA ILE A 112 10.61 -1.06 7.54
C ILE A 112 11.25 -0.12 6.51
N SER A 113 10.63 0.04 5.35
CA SER A 113 11.15 0.81 4.22
C SER A 113 11.04 2.31 4.49
N TRP A 114 12.17 3.02 4.38
CA TRP A 114 12.26 4.43 4.76
C TRP A 114 11.30 5.34 3.99
N LEU A 115 11.24 5.21 2.67
CA LEU A 115 10.45 6.11 1.82
C LEU A 115 8.93 5.90 1.98
N PRO A 116 8.37 4.67 1.95
CA PRO A 116 6.97 4.44 2.27
C PRO A 116 6.59 4.94 3.66
N TRP A 117 7.41 4.65 4.68
CA TRP A 117 7.20 5.15 6.04
C TRP A 117 7.19 6.67 6.12
N LEU A 118 8.16 7.35 5.48
CA LEU A 118 8.23 8.81 5.48
C LEU A 118 6.99 9.43 4.85
N ARG A 119 6.58 8.91 3.68
CA ARG A 119 5.37 9.38 2.96
C ARG A 119 4.11 9.22 3.81
N SER A 120 3.91 8.04 4.40
CA SER A 120 2.75 7.76 5.25
C SER A 120 2.74 8.64 6.50
N THR A 121 3.89 8.85 7.14
CA THR A 121 4.04 9.68 8.33
C THR A 121 3.80 11.16 8.04
N LEU A 122 4.35 11.69 6.93
CA LEU A 122 4.10 13.07 6.52
C LEU A 122 2.63 13.30 6.16
N ALA A 123 2.04 12.38 5.39
CA ALA A 123 0.62 12.47 5.05
C ALA A 123 -0.29 12.41 6.30
N GLN A 124 0.08 11.61 7.29
CA GLN A 124 -0.63 11.53 8.57
C GLN A 124 -0.50 12.83 9.36
N LYS A 125 0.71 13.37 9.50
CA LYS A 125 0.96 14.61 10.27
C LYS A 125 0.26 15.84 9.66
N LEU A 126 0.17 15.91 8.33
CA LEU A 126 -0.41 17.06 7.63
C LEU A 126 -1.93 16.96 7.52
N PHE A 127 -2.48 15.78 7.29
CA PHE A 127 -3.88 15.59 6.91
C PHE A 127 -4.51 14.33 7.49
N GLY A 128 -3.83 13.65 8.41
CA GLY A 128 -4.27 12.35 8.93
C GLY A 128 -5.12 12.45 10.19
N PRO A 129 -5.84 11.39 10.52
CA PRO A 129 -6.60 11.30 11.76
C PRO A 129 -5.67 11.13 12.98
N ALA A 130 -6.08 11.69 14.13
CA ALA A 130 -5.29 11.71 15.35
C ALA A 130 -5.01 10.31 15.96
N ASN A 131 -5.88 9.35 15.68
CA ASN A 131 -5.81 7.97 16.18
C ASN A 131 -4.87 7.04 15.37
N LEU A 132 -4.05 7.61 14.45
CA LEU A 132 -3.15 6.87 13.59
C LEU A 132 -1.69 7.24 13.86
N THR A 133 -0.83 6.23 13.99
CA THR A 133 0.62 6.39 14.08
C THR A 133 1.35 5.44 13.14
N TYR A 134 2.52 5.87 12.64
CA TYR A 134 3.41 5.01 11.84
C TYR A 134 4.74 4.87 12.53
N GLN A 135 5.23 3.62 12.64
CA GLN A 135 6.54 3.30 13.20
C GLN A 135 7.44 2.72 12.11
N ARG A 136 8.66 3.28 11.96
CA ARG A 136 9.68 2.68 11.13
C ARG A 136 10.39 1.58 11.90
N ARG A 137 9.95 0.34 11.69
CA ARG A 137 10.45 -0.83 12.41
C ARG A 137 10.28 -2.07 11.55
N ASP A 138 11.10 -3.08 11.78
CA ASP A 138 10.79 -4.42 11.29
C ASP A 138 9.60 -4.98 12.10
N PHE A 139 8.58 -5.47 11.41
CA PHE A 139 7.41 -6.03 12.09
C PHE A 139 7.72 -7.34 12.83
N TRP A 140 8.85 -7.99 12.52
CA TRP A 140 9.30 -9.15 13.29
C TRP A 140 9.67 -8.79 14.72
N ASP A 141 10.15 -7.56 14.93
CA ASP A 141 10.56 -7.04 16.24
C ASP A 141 9.43 -6.28 16.96
N TYR A 142 8.26 -6.15 16.31
CA TYR A 142 7.12 -5.46 16.92
C TYR A 142 6.30 -6.43 17.75
N ASP A 143 6.04 -6.11 19.02
CA ASP A 143 5.19 -6.89 19.91
C ASP A 143 3.70 -6.65 19.61
N CYS A 144 3.00 -7.70 19.21
CA CYS A 144 1.58 -7.68 18.88
C CYS A 144 0.67 -8.04 20.06
N SER A 145 1.18 -8.23 21.27
CA SER A 145 0.42 -8.73 22.42
C SER A 145 -0.78 -7.87 22.80
N ASN A 146 -0.67 -6.55 22.58
CA ASN A 146 -1.75 -5.59 22.87
C ASN A 146 -2.70 -5.37 21.68
N ALA A 147 -2.50 -6.03 20.54
CA ALA A 147 -3.35 -5.87 19.38
C ALA A 147 -4.69 -6.61 19.55
N ASP A 148 -5.79 -5.93 19.25
CA ASP A 148 -7.12 -6.53 19.12
C ASP A 148 -7.36 -7.06 17.72
N ALA A 149 -6.69 -6.43 16.73
CA ALA A 149 -6.67 -6.92 15.37
C ALA A 149 -5.32 -6.68 14.70
N VAL A 150 -4.93 -7.59 13.81
CA VAL A 150 -3.79 -7.48 12.93
C VAL A 150 -4.27 -7.54 11.49
N VAL A 151 -3.83 -6.61 10.66
CA VAL A 151 -4.04 -6.65 9.21
C VAL A 151 -2.70 -6.81 8.52
N MET A 152 -2.67 -7.54 7.40
CA MET A 152 -1.41 -7.78 6.70
C MET A 152 -1.63 -8.13 5.22
N TYR A 153 -0.60 -7.81 4.41
CA TYR A 153 -0.44 -8.27 3.06
C TYR A 153 1.00 -8.76 2.84
N LEU A 154 1.30 -9.96 3.31
CA LEU A 154 2.61 -10.58 3.22
C LEU A 154 2.60 -11.72 2.21
N VAL A 155 3.76 -12.14 1.71
CA VAL A 155 3.88 -13.14 0.65
C VAL A 155 4.84 -14.27 1.00
N GLY A 156 4.62 -15.45 0.39
CA GLY A 156 5.55 -16.56 0.39
C GLY A 156 5.84 -17.16 1.78
N LYS A 157 7.11 -17.43 2.04
CA LYS A 157 7.58 -18.05 3.31
C LYS A 157 7.28 -17.18 4.55
N LYS A 158 7.12 -15.86 4.37
CA LYS A 158 6.77 -14.95 5.47
C LYS A 158 5.44 -15.28 6.12
N MET A 159 4.49 -15.89 5.40
CA MET A 159 3.18 -16.27 5.95
C MET A 159 3.25 -17.32 7.04
N GLU A 160 4.17 -18.26 6.94
CA GLU A 160 4.38 -19.29 7.98
C GLU A 160 4.99 -18.67 9.24
N GLN A 161 6.04 -17.88 9.07
CA GLN A 161 6.69 -17.18 10.18
C GLN A 161 5.75 -16.19 10.87
N ALA A 162 4.95 -15.44 10.09
CA ALA A 162 3.95 -14.53 10.63
C ALA A 162 2.88 -15.29 11.42
N GLY A 163 2.42 -16.44 10.91
CA GLY A 163 1.49 -17.31 11.65
C GLY A 163 2.04 -17.76 13.00
N ALA A 164 3.30 -18.22 13.04
CA ALA A 164 3.96 -18.63 14.28
C ALA A 164 4.13 -17.46 15.26
N LYS A 165 4.54 -16.27 14.76
CA LYS A 165 4.65 -15.06 15.59
C LYS A 165 3.29 -14.67 16.19
N LEU A 166 2.25 -14.56 15.36
CA LEU A 166 0.94 -14.13 15.80
C LEU A 166 0.29 -15.12 16.77
N ARG A 167 0.55 -16.45 16.60
CA ARG A 167 0.09 -17.48 17.53
C ARG A 167 0.69 -17.29 18.92
N ARG A 168 1.95 -16.90 19.00
CA ARG A 168 2.66 -16.71 20.27
C ARG A 168 2.30 -15.41 20.97
N GLU A 169 2.06 -14.34 20.21
CA GLU A 169 1.97 -12.99 20.74
C GLU A 169 0.54 -12.50 20.95
N LEU A 170 -0.39 -12.86 20.06
CA LEU A 170 -1.74 -12.32 20.13
C LEU A 170 -2.53 -12.88 21.32
N LYS A 171 -3.28 -11.99 21.95
CA LYS A 171 -4.25 -12.36 22.97
C LYS A 171 -5.41 -13.18 22.39
N PRO A 172 -6.05 -14.07 23.17
CA PRO A 172 -7.23 -14.80 22.74
C PRO A 172 -8.33 -13.87 22.24
N GLY A 173 -9.01 -14.25 21.15
CA GLY A 173 -10.06 -13.45 20.53
C GLY A 173 -9.57 -12.33 19.60
N ALA A 174 -8.27 -12.10 19.49
CA ALA A 174 -7.73 -11.12 18.52
C ALA A 174 -8.03 -11.55 17.08
N MET A 175 -8.43 -10.58 16.24
CA MET A 175 -8.75 -10.80 14.83
C MET A 175 -7.49 -10.69 13.96
N ILE A 176 -7.38 -11.53 12.93
CA ILE A 176 -6.36 -11.40 11.91
C ILE A 176 -7.05 -11.33 10.54
N LEU A 177 -6.70 -10.31 9.77
CA LEU A 177 -7.15 -10.16 8.38
C LEU A 177 -5.94 -10.22 7.45
N SER A 178 -5.84 -11.29 6.68
CA SER A 178 -4.78 -11.49 5.70
C SER A 178 -5.28 -11.30 4.28
N ASN A 179 -4.68 -10.37 3.55
CA ASN A 179 -4.98 -10.11 2.15
C ASN A 179 -4.23 -11.10 1.26
N ARG A 180 -4.96 -11.80 0.40
CA ARG A 180 -4.51 -12.67 -0.70
C ARG A 180 -3.88 -14.01 -0.28
N TYR A 181 -3.15 -14.07 0.81
CA TYR A 181 -2.43 -15.27 1.22
C TYR A 181 -2.91 -15.76 2.58
N ALA A 182 -3.25 -17.05 2.64
CA ALA A 182 -3.60 -17.71 3.89
C ALA A 182 -2.37 -17.85 4.82
N LEU A 183 -2.60 -17.75 6.12
CA LEU A 183 -1.64 -18.19 7.13
C LEU A 183 -1.39 -19.69 6.97
N ARG A 184 -0.17 -20.11 7.22
CA ARG A 184 0.25 -21.51 7.17
C ARG A 184 0.35 -22.10 8.58
N GLY A 185 0.53 -23.42 8.65
CA GLY A 185 0.56 -24.17 9.90
C GLY A 185 -0.86 -24.48 10.40
N ASP A 186 -1.07 -24.39 11.70
CA ASP A 186 -2.33 -24.78 12.37
C ASP A 186 -3.44 -23.72 12.26
N TRP A 187 -3.22 -22.64 11.53
CA TRP A 187 -4.24 -21.64 11.30
C TRP A 187 -5.33 -22.15 10.37
N ARG A 188 -6.58 -22.03 10.81
CA ARG A 188 -7.76 -22.27 9.97
C ARG A 188 -8.55 -20.99 9.89
N PRO A 189 -8.81 -20.47 8.67
CA PRO A 189 -9.62 -19.27 8.52
C PRO A 189 -11.05 -19.58 8.98
N GLN A 190 -11.65 -18.66 9.74
CA GLN A 190 -13.08 -18.69 10.04
C GLN A 190 -13.91 -18.29 8.83
N GLU A 191 -13.35 -17.39 8.02
CA GLU A 191 -13.94 -16.99 6.75
C GLU A 191 -12.84 -16.82 5.68
N GLU A 192 -13.14 -17.29 4.48
CA GLU A 192 -12.41 -17.02 3.26
C GLU A 192 -13.36 -16.37 2.25
N ILE A 193 -13.04 -15.18 1.80
CA ILE A 193 -13.86 -14.42 0.86
C ILE A 193 -13.08 -14.25 -0.43
N ASP A 194 -13.58 -14.90 -1.49
CA ASP A 194 -13.08 -14.65 -2.84
C ASP A 194 -13.59 -13.28 -3.32
N ILE A 195 -12.66 -12.36 -3.52
CA ILE A 195 -12.96 -11.04 -4.06
C ILE A 195 -12.60 -11.06 -5.52
N ARG A 196 -13.64 -11.10 -6.37
CA ARG A 196 -13.50 -11.06 -7.81
C ARG A 196 -12.78 -9.79 -8.26
N THR A 197 -11.48 -9.94 -8.52
CA THR A 197 -10.59 -8.92 -9.09
C THR A 197 -9.88 -9.56 -10.28
N PRO A 198 -9.33 -8.77 -11.23
CA PRO A 198 -8.54 -9.33 -12.34
C PRO A 198 -7.40 -10.24 -11.87
N LEU A 199 -6.91 -10.05 -10.64
CA LEU A 199 -5.80 -10.81 -10.05
C LEU A 199 -6.25 -11.90 -9.06
N ARG A 200 -7.53 -12.26 -9.01
CA ARG A 200 -8.12 -13.19 -8.02
C ARG A 200 -7.50 -12.98 -6.64
N SER A 201 -8.19 -12.35 -5.74
CA SER A 201 -7.67 -12.04 -4.41
C SER A 201 -8.66 -12.50 -3.36
N SER A 202 -8.20 -13.32 -2.43
CA SER A 202 -8.97 -13.79 -1.27
C SER A 202 -8.64 -12.94 -0.06
N LEU A 203 -9.62 -12.72 0.80
CA LEU A 203 -9.44 -12.17 2.13
C LEU A 203 -9.69 -13.29 3.15
N PHE A 204 -8.71 -13.54 3.98
CA PHE A 204 -8.78 -14.56 5.03
C PHE A 204 -8.96 -13.91 6.39
N MET A 205 -9.96 -14.36 7.14
CA MET A 205 -10.23 -13.92 8.50
C MET A 205 -9.97 -15.06 9.48
N TYR A 206 -9.22 -14.75 10.55
CA TYR A 206 -8.91 -15.66 11.63
C TYR A 206 -9.20 -15.02 12.98
N ARG A 207 -9.38 -15.86 13.99
CA ARG A 207 -9.33 -15.47 15.39
C ARG A 207 -8.28 -16.27 16.14
N GLN A 208 -7.57 -15.60 17.02
CA GLN A 208 -6.67 -16.25 17.96
C GLN A 208 -7.51 -17.02 18.99
N THR A 209 -7.18 -18.28 19.15
CA THR A 209 -7.84 -19.20 20.10
C THR A 209 -7.10 -19.27 21.41
#